data_dcd43dc979cb267ab1fd4876e73d848d
#
_entry.id   dcd43dc979cb267ab1fd4876e73d848d
#
_cell.length_a   1.000
_cell.length_b   1.000
_cell.length_c   1.000
_cell.angle_alpha   90.00
_cell.angle_beta   90.00
_cell.angle_gamma   90.00
#
_symmetry.space_group_name_H-M   'P 1'
#
loop_
_entity.id
_entity.type
_entity.pdbx_description
1 polymer ?
#
loop_
_entity_poly.entity_id
_entity_poly.type
_entity_poly.pdbx_seq_one_letter_code
_entity_poly.pdbx_strand_id
1 'polypeptide(L)'
;AEDVYKRQIQNAAEKTGLPTVDLLGALTEHAGEPIYYRTDHHWTTRGAFYGANALLAALGKEPLKETDFTPEVASTDFNGTLYSTSGIHWLAPDTIEYWVSEDDLRVTSWKSGKEEPGRLYDRSYLERKDKYSSFLGGNQPLCVLENPAITDGSKLLLIRDSYSDSLAPFLAQRFSEVHLLDLRYYHASVADYMAEQGIDTAVVLYSVSNFLTDRNLIYLAPRG
;
A
#
# COMPACT_ATOMS: atom_id res chain seq x y z
N ALA A 1 10.45 -18.45 -10.43
CA ALA A 1 11.58 -17.57 -10.03
C ALA A 1 11.23 -16.75 -8.77
N GLU A 2 10.06 -16.14 -8.67
CA GLU A 2 9.64 -15.31 -7.51
C GLU A 2 9.61 -16.07 -6.19
N ASP A 3 9.18 -17.33 -6.17
CA ASP A 3 9.18 -18.18 -4.96
C ASP A 3 10.56 -18.39 -4.36
N VAL A 4 11.62 -18.40 -5.17
CA VAL A 4 12.99 -18.56 -4.70
C VAL A 4 13.45 -17.29 -3.97
N TYR A 5 13.18 -16.12 -4.56
CA TYR A 5 13.56 -14.84 -3.97
C TYR A 5 12.76 -14.55 -2.71
N LYS A 6 11.45 -14.82 -2.71
CA LYS A 6 10.60 -14.71 -1.50
C LYS A 6 11.19 -15.52 -0.34
N ARG A 7 11.53 -16.80 -0.59
CA ARG A 7 12.15 -17.66 0.44
C ARG A 7 13.50 -17.15 0.92
N GLN A 8 14.31 -16.58 0.02
CA GLN A 8 15.60 -15.99 0.41
C GLN A 8 15.41 -14.76 1.31
N ILE A 9 14.43 -13.90 1.00
CA ILE A 9 14.10 -12.73 1.83
C ILE A 9 13.60 -13.18 3.20
N GLN A 10 12.68 -14.14 3.25
CA GLN A 10 12.15 -14.69 4.51
C GLN A 10 13.25 -15.31 5.35
N ASN A 11 14.11 -16.16 4.76
CA ASN A 11 15.25 -16.76 5.47
C ASN A 11 16.26 -15.72 5.99
N ALA A 12 16.45 -14.62 5.26
CA ALA A 12 17.32 -13.53 5.71
C ALA A 12 16.69 -12.78 6.90
N ALA A 13 15.41 -12.49 6.83
CA ALA A 13 14.67 -11.86 7.93
C ALA A 13 14.68 -12.73 9.21
N GLU A 14 14.41 -14.03 9.08
CA GLU A 14 14.47 -14.98 10.21
C GLU A 14 15.85 -15.01 10.88
N LYS A 15 16.94 -15.01 10.08
CA LYS A 15 18.32 -14.98 10.61
C LYS A 15 18.65 -13.69 11.37
N THR A 16 17.98 -12.60 11.04
CA THR A 16 18.16 -11.29 11.72
C THR A 16 17.17 -11.06 12.84
N GLY A 17 16.20 -11.98 13.04
CA GLY A 17 15.14 -11.85 14.04
C GLY A 17 14.06 -10.83 13.65
N LEU A 18 14.01 -10.41 12.39
CA LEU A 18 12.97 -9.51 11.90
C LEU A 18 11.65 -10.29 11.67
N PRO A 19 10.54 -9.87 12.25
CA PRO A 19 9.25 -10.50 12.01
C PRO A 19 8.82 -10.33 10.55
N THR A 20 8.22 -11.36 9.98
CA THR A 20 7.68 -11.34 8.61
C THR A 20 6.20 -11.68 8.62
N VAL A 21 5.45 -11.13 7.65
CA VAL A 21 4.03 -11.42 7.43
C VAL A 21 3.87 -12.22 6.15
N ASP A 22 3.25 -13.40 6.22
CA ASP A 22 3.01 -14.23 5.04
C ASP A 22 1.74 -13.79 4.29
N LEU A 23 1.89 -12.73 3.48
CA LEU A 23 0.80 -12.27 2.62
C LEU A 23 0.44 -13.28 1.51
N LEU A 24 1.40 -14.12 1.07
CA LEU A 24 1.11 -15.11 0.03
C LEU A 24 0.13 -16.17 0.55
N GLY A 25 0.34 -16.66 1.77
CA GLY A 25 -0.59 -17.61 2.40
C GLY A 25 -2.00 -17.03 2.46
N ALA A 26 -2.15 -15.82 3.02
CA ALA A 26 -3.42 -15.14 3.14
C ALA A 26 -4.12 -14.91 1.80
N LEU A 27 -3.38 -14.48 0.76
CA LEU A 27 -3.94 -14.25 -0.58
C LEU A 27 -4.28 -15.56 -1.31
N THR A 28 -3.53 -16.63 -1.07
CA THR A 28 -3.79 -17.94 -1.70
C THR A 28 -5.11 -18.54 -1.26
N GLU A 29 -5.55 -18.29 -0.04
CA GLU A 29 -6.87 -18.71 0.46
C GLU A 29 -8.01 -18.12 -0.38
N HIS A 30 -7.77 -16.98 -1.02
CA HIS A 30 -8.71 -16.25 -1.88
C HIS A 30 -8.38 -16.33 -3.38
N ALA A 31 -7.56 -17.30 -3.80
CA ALA A 31 -7.12 -17.42 -5.20
C ALA A 31 -8.26 -17.66 -6.22
N GLY A 32 -9.45 -18.05 -5.76
CA GLY A 32 -10.65 -18.15 -6.59
C GLY A 32 -11.39 -16.82 -6.83
N GLU A 33 -10.95 -15.76 -6.20
CA GLU A 33 -11.55 -14.43 -6.29
C GLU A 33 -10.70 -13.48 -7.17
N PRO A 34 -11.25 -12.36 -7.68
CA PRO A 34 -10.50 -11.39 -8.46
C PRO A 34 -9.61 -10.51 -7.55
N ILE A 35 -8.58 -11.10 -6.94
CA ILE A 35 -7.67 -10.41 -6.01
C ILE A 35 -6.51 -9.70 -6.69
N TYR A 36 -6.26 -9.94 -7.99
CA TYR A 36 -5.30 -9.22 -8.83
C TYR A 36 -5.97 -8.73 -10.11
N TYR A 37 -5.53 -7.58 -10.62
CA TYR A 37 -5.90 -7.14 -11.95
C TYR A 37 -5.29 -8.06 -13.01
N ARG A 38 -5.99 -8.26 -14.13
CA ARG A 38 -5.49 -9.05 -15.26
C ARG A 38 -4.59 -8.24 -16.20
N THR A 39 -4.83 -6.94 -16.24
CA THR A 39 -4.16 -5.99 -17.13
C THR A 39 -3.09 -5.15 -16.42
N ASP A 40 -2.99 -5.27 -15.10
CA ASP A 40 -2.03 -4.53 -14.27
C ASP A 40 -1.32 -5.46 -13.29
N HIS A 41 -0.16 -5.03 -12.77
CA HIS A 41 0.64 -5.82 -11.83
C HIS A 41 0.16 -5.72 -10.38
N HIS A 42 -0.72 -4.78 -10.06
CA HIS A 42 -1.22 -4.62 -8.71
C HIS A 42 -2.34 -5.61 -8.36
N TRP A 43 -2.54 -5.80 -7.08
CA TRP A 43 -3.76 -6.39 -6.57
C TRP A 43 -4.96 -5.46 -6.78
N THR A 44 -6.17 -6.03 -6.77
CA THR A 44 -7.41 -5.26 -6.71
C THR A 44 -7.63 -4.69 -5.30
N THR A 45 -8.63 -3.85 -5.12
CA THR A 45 -9.05 -3.38 -3.80
C THR A 45 -9.40 -4.54 -2.87
N ARG A 46 -10.01 -5.62 -3.39
CA ARG A 46 -10.29 -6.85 -2.66
C ARG A 46 -9.01 -7.56 -2.22
N GLY A 47 -8.02 -7.67 -3.10
CA GLY A 47 -6.72 -8.23 -2.74
C GLY A 47 -6.00 -7.40 -1.69
N ALA A 48 -6.05 -6.07 -1.81
CA ALA A 48 -5.51 -5.16 -0.81
C ALA A 48 -6.21 -5.29 0.55
N PHE A 49 -7.54 -5.51 0.57
CA PHE A 49 -8.30 -5.78 1.81
C PHE A 49 -7.81 -7.05 2.54
N TYR A 50 -7.61 -8.16 1.81
CA TYR A 50 -7.08 -9.38 2.43
C TYR A 50 -5.64 -9.20 2.91
N GLY A 51 -4.81 -8.50 2.13
CA GLY A 51 -3.44 -8.14 2.54
C GLY A 51 -3.42 -7.26 3.79
N ALA A 52 -4.33 -6.30 3.87
CA ALA A 52 -4.47 -5.43 5.04
C ALA A 52 -4.87 -6.22 6.29
N ASN A 53 -5.83 -7.14 6.18
CA ASN A 53 -6.26 -7.99 7.30
C ASN A 53 -5.13 -8.89 7.80
N ALA A 54 -4.33 -9.48 6.91
CA ALA A 54 -3.18 -10.27 7.30
C ALA A 54 -2.14 -9.42 8.05
N LEU A 55 -1.89 -8.19 7.58
CA LEU A 55 -0.99 -7.26 8.26
C LEU A 55 -1.55 -6.80 9.60
N LEU A 56 -2.83 -6.43 9.68
CA LEU A 56 -3.49 -6.05 10.93
C LEU A 56 -3.42 -7.16 11.98
N ALA A 57 -3.68 -8.41 11.58
CA ALA A 57 -3.56 -9.57 12.47
C ALA A 57 -2.14 -9.73 13.02
N ALA A 58 -1.11 -9.58 12.16
CA ALA A 58 0.29 -9.63 12.57
C ALA A 58 0.68 -8.49 13.53
N LEU A 59 0.01 -7.33 13.42
CA LEU A 59 0.19 -6.16 14.30
C LEU A 59 -0.72 -6.23 15.54
N GLY A 60 -1.45 -7.32 15.76
CA GLY A 60 -2.34 -7.49 16.92
C GLY A 60 -3.58 -6.58 16.89
N LYS A 61 -3.97 -6.10 15.72
CA LYS A 61 -5.18 -5.29 15.53
C LYS A 61 -6.36 -6.17 15.09
N GLU A 62 -7.57 -5.76 15.45
CA GLU A 62 -8.80 -6.43 15.04
C GLU A 62 -8.96 -6.42 13.51
N PRO A 63 -9.40 -7.54 12.90
CA PRO A 63 -9.64 -7.59 11.47
C PRO A 63 -10.79 -6.67 11.04
N LEU A 64 -10.77 -6.27 9.77
CA LEU A 64 -11.85 -5.56 9.10
C LEU A 64 -12.84 -6.55 8.51
N LYS A 65 -14.10 -6.14 8.40
CA LYS A 65 -15.14 -6.90 7.71
C LYS A 65 -15.47 -6.22 6.39
N GLU A 66 -15.81 -6.98 5.36
CA GLU A 66 -16.29 -6.39 4.09
C GLU A 66 -17.50 -5.49 4.29
N THR A 67 -18.35 -5.80 5.26
CA THR A 67 -19.52 -5.01 5.63
C THR A 67 -19.21 -3.63 6.23
N ASP A 68 -17.94 -3.37 6.60
CA ASP A 68 -17.50 -2.07 7.09
C ASP A 68 -17.31 -1.06 5.94
N PHE A 69 -17.47 -1.52 4.70
CA PHE A 69 -17.24 -0.72 3.49
C PHE A 69 -18.40 -0.82 2.50
N THR A 70 -18.59 0.25 1.74
CA THR A 70 -19.47 0.28 0.57
C THR A 70 -18.64 0.25 -0.70
N PRO A 71 -18.69 -0.83 -1.50
CA PRO A 71 -18.00 -0.89 -2.78
C PRO A 71 -18.61 0.12 -3.78
N GLU A 72 -17.76 0.85 -4.46
CA GLU A 72 -18.13 1.81 -5.51
C GLU A 72 -17.31 1.50 -6.76
N VAL A 73 -17.98 1.26 -7.90
CA VAL A 73 -17.31 1.11 -9.20
C VAL A 73 -16.79 2.48 -9.65
N ALA A 74 -15.48 2.64 -9.69
CA ALA A 74 -14.82 3.89 -10.08
C ALA A 74 -14.55 3.93 -11.59
N SER A 75 -14.14 2.80 -12.20
CA SER A 75 -13.87 2.69 -13.63
C SER A 75 -14.07 1.25 -14.10
N THR A 76 -14.61 1.06 -15.31
CA THR A 76 -14.76 -0.24 -15.97
C THR A 76 -13.86 -0.40 -17.20
N ASP A 77 -12.94 0.54 -17.42
CA ASP A 77 -12.06 0.59 -18.60
C ASP A 77 -10.57 0.72 -18.21
N PHE A 78 -10.15 0.03 -17.14
CA PHE A 78 -8.77 0.06 -16.71
C PHE A 78 -7.89 -0.92 -17.49
N ASN A 79 -6.95 -0.37 -18.25
CA ASN A 79 -5.88 -1.10 -18.94
C ASN A 79 -4.53 -0.67 -18.33
N GLY A 80 -3.99 -1.50 -17.45
CA GLY A 80 -2.81 -1.20 -16.66
C GLY A 80 -1.47 -1.41 -17.37
N THR A 81 -0.43 -1.57 -16.56
CA THR A 81 0.95 -1.67 -17.04
C THR A 81 1.22 -2.95 -17.82
N LEU A 82 0.63 -4.09 -17.42
CA LEU A 82 0.81 -5.36 -18.13
C LEU A 82 0.16 -5.32 -19.52
N TYR A 83 -1.01 -4.71 -19.65
CA TYR A 83 -1.62 -4.46 -20.97
C TYR A 83 -0.72 -3.63 -21.85
N SER A 84 -0.09 -2.59 -21.29
CA SER A 84 0.76 -1.67 -22.04
C SER A 84 2.09 -2.28 -22.49
N THR A 85 2.63 -3.24 -21.73
CA THR A 85 3.97 -3.79 -21.97
C THR A 85 3.98 -5.16 -22.63
N SER A 86 2.90 -5.96 -22.48
CA SER A 86 2.85 -7.33 -23.00
C SER A 86 2.52 -7.44 -24.50
N GLY A 87 1.93 -6.40 -25.08
CA GLY A 87 1.35 -6.47 -26.43
C GLY A 87 0.04 -7.27 -26.51
N ILE A 88 -0.50 -7.73 -25.39
CA ILE A 88 -1.75 -8.50 -25.29
C ILE A 88 -2.92 -7.51 -25.18
N HIS A 89 -3.45 -7.06 -26.33
CA HIS A 89 -4.48 -6.03 -26.38
C HIS A 89 -5.90 -6.55 -26.59
N TRP A 90 -6.12 -7.86 -26.54
CA TRP A 90 -7.45 -8.47 -26.66
C TRP A 90 -8.10 -8.83 -25.32
N LEU A 91 -7.43 -8.59 -24.20
CA LEU A 91 -8.03 -8.73 -22.86
C LEU A 91 -9.05 -7.63 -22.64
N ALA A 92 -10.19 -8.00 -22.07
CA ALA A 92 -11.15 -7.00 -21.59
C ALA A 92 -10.50 -6.16 -20.46
N PRO A 93 -10.82 -4.86 -20.40
CA PRO A 93 -10.37 -4.00 -19.32
C PRO A 93 -10.75 -4.54 -17.95
N ASP A 94 -9.99 -4.16 -16.93
CA ASP A 94 -10.33 -4.41 -15.54
C ASP A 94 -11.27 -3.33 -14.97
N THR A 95 -11.86 -3.64 -13.85
CA THR A 95 -12.68 -2.69 -13.09
C THR A 95 -11.91 -2.23 -11.86
N ILE A 96 -11.83 -0.92 -11.65
CA ILE A 96 -11.35 -0.33 -10.39
C ILE A 96 -12.57 -0.09 -9.51
N GLU A 97 -12.49 -0.59 -8.28
CA GLU A 97 -13.46 -0.33 -7.23
C GLU A 97 -12.80 0.44 -6.09
N TYR A 98 -13.51 1.39 -5.51
CA TYR A 98 -13.17 1.96 -4.22
C TYR A 98 -14.05 1.29 -3.15
N TRP A 99 -13.46 1.00 -2.01
CA TRP A 99 -14.20 0.53 -0.85
C TRP A 99 -14.24 1.66 0.17
N VAL A 100 -15.41 2.31 0.23
CA VAL A 100 -15.61 3.53 1.00
C VAL A 100 -16.09 3.17 2.40
N SER A 101 -15.36 3.63 3.43
CA SER A 101 -15.77 3.56 4.84
C SER A 101 -16.62 4.77 5.22
N GLU A 102 -17.29 4.69 6.37
CA GLU A 102 -17.99 5.84 6.96
C GLU A 102 -17.05 6.84 7.63
N ASP A 103 -15.79 6.45 7.91
CA ASP A 103 -14.81 7.31 8.56
C ASP A 103 -14.34 8.43 7.62
N ASP A 104 -14.30 9.65 8.15
CA ASP A 104 -13.81 10.85 7.44
C ASP A 104 -12.28 10.92 7.52
N LEU A 105 -11.59 10.09 6.74
CA LEU A 105 -10.14 10.06 6.68
C LEU A 105 -9.59 11.34 6.05
N ARG A 106 -8.63 11.96 6.73
CA ARG A 106 -7.87 13.10 6.21
C ARG A 106 -6.59 12.62 5.56
N VAL A 107 -6.27 13.19 4.42
CA VAL A 107 -5.04 12.84 3.69
C VAL A 107 -4.20 14.08 3.50
N THR A 108 -2.94 13.99 3.91
CA THR A 108 -1.92 15.01 3.67
C THR A 108 -0.81 14.41 2.81
N SER A 109 -0.43 15.11 1.76
CA SER A 109 0.54 14.68 0.77
C SER A 109 1.71 15.66 0.70
N TRP A 110 2.92 15.15 0.49
CA TRP A 110 4.10 15.99 0.24
C TRP A 110 4.49 15.88 -1.23
N LYS A 111 4.26 16.96 -1.99
CA LYS A 111 4.64 17.05 -3.41
C LYS A 111 5.65 18.16 -3.60
N SER A 112 6.75 17.87 -4.29
CA SER A 112 7.80 18.86 -4.56
C SER A 112 8.30 19.59 -3.29
N GLY A 113 8.39 18.88 -2.17
CA GLY A 113 8.85 19.44 -0.89
C GLY A 113 7.82 20.32 -0.15
N LYS A 114 6.57 20.34 -0.61
CA LYS A 114 5.47 21.08 0.03
C LYS A 114 4.39 20.13 0.50
N GLU A 115 3.86 20.48 1.66
CA GLU A 115 2.66 19.85 2.21
C GLU A 115 1.42 20.38 1.49
N GLU A 116 0.56 19.48 1.05
CA GLU A 116 -0.69 19.81 0.34
C GLU A 116 -1.80 18.88 0.84
N PRO A 117 -3.08 19.34 0.87
CA PRO A 117 -4.21 18.45 1.07
C PRO A 117 -4.24 17.37 0.01
N GLY A 118 -4.23 16.11 0.45
CA GLY A 118 -4.37 14.93 -0.41
C GLY A 118 -5.84 14.50 -0.55
N ARG A 119 -6.02 13.39 -1.27
CA ARG A 119 -7.33 12.72 -1.42
C ARG A 119 -7.12 11.22 -1.30
N LEU A 120 -8.04 10.56 -0.58
CA LEU A 120 -8.04 9.10 -0.49
C LEU A 120 -8.24 8.47 -1.88
N TYR A 121 -9.17 9.05 -2.66
CA TYR A 121 -9.47 8.68 -4.04
C TYR A 121 -9.47 9.94 -4.92
N ASP A 122 -8.40 10.15 -5.69
CA ASP A 122 -8.30 11.26 -6.64
C ASP A 122 -8.87 10.86 -7.99
N ARG A 123 -10.17 11.14 -8.18
CA ARG A 123 -10.91 10.76 -9.39
C ARG A 123 -10.40 11.41 -10.68
N SER A 124 -9.57 12.45 -10.59
CA SER A 124 -8.97 13.08 -11.78
C SER A 124 -8.04 12.13 -12.55
N TYR A 125 -7.52 11.10 -11.88
CA TYR A 125 -6.72 10.06 -12.54
C TYR A 125 -7.54 9.08 -13.35
N LEU A 126 -8.85 8.95 -13.12
CA LEU A 126 -9.73 8.06 -13.90
C LEU A 126 -9.85 8.49 -15.36
N GLU A 127 -9.58 9.77 -15.65
CA GLU A 127 -9.53 10.30 -17.02
C GLU A 127 -8.15 10.13 -17.69
N ARG A 128 -7.20 9.54 -16.98
CA ARG A 128 -5.83 9.31 -17.47
C ARG A 128 -5.59 7.84 -17.76
N LYS A 129 -4.47 7.55 -18.44
CA LYS A 129 -4.05 6.17 -18.68
C LYS A 129 -3.73 5.45 -17.36
N ASP A 130 -3.03 6.12 -16.47
CA ASP A 130 -2.68 5.62 -15.14
C ASP A 130 -3.84 5.86 -14.15
N LYS A 131 -4.87 5.02 -14.26
CA LYS A 131 -6.04 5.10 -13.38
C LYS A 131 -5.77 4.56 -11.97
N TYR A 132 -4.77 3.68 -11.80
CA TYR A 132 -4.41 3.16 -10.48
C TYR A 132 -3.91 4.28 -9.54
N SER A 133 -3.25 5.29 -10.08
CA SER A 133 -2.86 6.48 -9.32
C SER A 133 -4.04 7.28 -8.75
N SER A 134 -5.29 6.89 -9.02
CA SER A 134 -6.46 7.43 -8.31
C SER A 134 -6.45 7.08 -6.81
N PHE A 135 -5.79 6.00 -6.42
CA PHE A 135 -5.50 5.73 -5.01
C PHE A 135 -4.40 6.70 -4.53
N LEU A 136 -4.73 7.52 -3.56
CA LEU A 136 -3.86 8.51 -2.90
C LEU A 136 -3.18 9.55 -3.82
N GLY A 137 -3.58 9.65 -5.09
CA GLY A 137 -2.98 10.57 -6.06
C GLY A 137 -1.59 10.14 -6.56
N GLY A 138 -1.30 8.83 -6.50
CA GLY A 138 -0.08 8.20 -6.99
C GLY A 138 1.12 8.32 -6.02
N ASN A 139 2.31 8.05 -6.56
CA ASN A 139 3.53 8.01 -5.75
C ASN A 139 3.98 9.39 -5.28
N GLN A 140 4.37 9.49 -4.02
CA GLN A 140 4.86 10.73 -3.39
C GLN A 140 5.87 10.37 -2.28
N PRO A 141 6.79 11.30 -1.93
CA PRO A 141 7.79 11.03 -0.89
C PRO A 141 7.17 10.62 0.45
N LEU A 142 6.09 11.32 0.83
CA LEU A 142 5.38 11.10 2.08
C LEU A 142 3.88 11.38 1.87
N CYS A 143 3.07 10.52 2.44
CA CYS A 143 1.63 10.69 2.53
C CYS A 143 1.19 10.26 3.93
N VAL A 144 0.32 11.01 4.56
CA VAL A 144 -0.24 10.69 5.89
C VAL A 144 -1.75 10.60 5.79
N LEU A 145 -2.29 9.50 6.29
CA LEU A 145 -3.72 9.29 6.48
C LEU A 145 -4.01 9.41 7.97
N GLU A 146 -4.89 10.33 8.33
CA GLU A 146 -5.37 10.50 9.72
C GLU A 146 -6.81 10.00 9.82
N ASN A 147 -7.10 9.24 10.87
CA ASN A 147 -8.45 8.84 11.24
C ASN A 147 -8.87 9.57 12.53
N PRO A 148 -9.67 10.64 12.45
CA PRO A 148 -10.12 11.38 13.63
C PRO A 148 -11.01 10.56 14.58
N ALA A 149 -11.59 9.46 14.12
CA ALA A 149 -12.41 8.57 14.95
C ALA A 149 -11.56 7.71 15.91
N ILE A 150 -10.26 7.56 15.63
CA ILE A 150 -9.33 6.78 16.46
C ILE A 150 -8.47 7.75 17.27
N THR A 151 -8.65 7.74 18.60
CA THR A 151 -8.01 8.70 19.49
C THR A 151 -6.97 8.08 20.44
N ASP A 152 -6.55 6.85 20.15
CA ASP A 152 -5.58 6.09 20.96
C ASP A 152 -4.12 6.51 20.72
N GLY A 153 -3.87 7.40 19.75
CA GLY A 153 -2.53 7.86 19.36
C GLY A 153 -1.71 6.82 18.62
N SER A 154 -2.31 5.71 18.19
CA SER A 154 -1.60 4.66 17.45
C SER A 154 -1.16 5.15 16.07
N LYS A 155 0.14 4.95 15.76
CA LYS A 155 0.74 5.36 14.48
C LYS A 155 1.46 4.20 13.82
N LEU A 156 1.38 4.14 12.50
CA LEU A 156 2.05 3.13 11.68
C LEU A 156 2.84 3.81 10.57
N LEU A 157 4.10 3.43 10.40
CA LEU A 157 4.88 3.79 9.21
C LEU A 157 4.91 2.63 8.21
N LEU A 158 4.49 2.88 6.98
CA LEU A 158 4.71 2.00 5.84
C LEU A 158 5.86 2.54 4.99
N ILE A 159 6.94 1.80 4.90
CA ILE A 159 7.99 1.99 3.90
C ILE A 159 7.60 1.13 2.71
N ARG A 160 7.33 1.76 1.56
CA ARG A 160 6.41 1.17 0.62
C ARG A 160 6.77 1.36 -0.86
N ASP A 161 6.16 0.55 -1.72
CA ASP A 161 5.91 0.83 -3.12
C ASP A 161 4.42 1.11 -3.38
N SER A 162 4.00 1.18 -4.65
CA SER A 162 2.63 1.53 -5.04
C SER A 162 1.55 0.51 -4.63
N TYR A 163 1.92 -0.70 -4.23
CA TYR A 163 0.96 -1.67 -3.69
C TYR A 163 0.26 -1.14 -2.43
N SER A 164 0.94 -0.30 -1.67
CA SER A 164 0.36 0.28 -0.46
C SER A 164 -0.71 1.33 -0.72
N ASP A 165 -0.82 1.90 -1.93
CA ASP A 165 -1.78 2.97 -2.22
C ASP A 165 -3.23 2.51 -2.04
N SER A 166 -3.57 1.30 -2.48
CA SER A 166 -4.90 0.71 -2.29
C SER A 166 -5.08 0.00 -0.94
N LEU A 167 -3.98 -0.29 -0.21
CA LEU A 167 -4.01 -0.97 1.08
C LEU A 167 -4.13 0.00 2.26
N ALA A 168 -3.47 1.16 2.19
CA ALA A 168 -3.41 2.13 3.29
C ALA A 168 -4.79 2.61 3.79
N PRO A 169 -5.82 2.81 2.94
CA PRO A 169 -7.17 3.15 3.40
C PRO A 169 -7.74 2.15 4.41
N PHE A 170 -7.43 0.86 4.26
CA PHE A 170 -7.85 -0.19 5.18
C PHE A 170 -7.10 -0.11 6.51
N LEU A 171 -5.78 0.11 6.47
CA LEU A 171 -4.99 0.25 7.70
C LEU A 171 -5.41 1.47 8.52
N ALA A 172 -5.78 2.57 7.87
CA ALA A 172 -6.26 3.77 8.52
C ALA A 172 -7.59 3.57 9.29
N GLN A 173 -8.28 2.42 9.12
CA GLN A 173 -9.42 2.04 9.94
C GLN A 173 -9.03 1.48 11.33
N ARG A 174 -7.73 1.30 11.61
CA ARG A 174 -7.23 0.69 12.86
C ARG A 174 -6.07 1.45 13.49
N PHE A 175 -5.67 2.58 12.89
CA PHE A 175 -4.63 3.48 13.41
C PHE A 175 -5.11 4.92 13.37
N SER A 176 -4.71 5.72 14.35
CA SER A 176 -4.98 7.17 14.33
C SER A 176 -4.24 7.85 13.20
N GLU A 177 -3.03 7.37 12.86
CA GLU A 177 -2.25 7.85 11.74
C GLU A 177 -1.55 6.70 11.01
N VAL A 178 -1.59 6.72 9.67
CA VAL A 178 -0.80 5.84 8.81
C VAL A 178 0.08 6.71 7.91
N HIS A 179 1.39 6.61 8.10
CA HIS A 179 2.39 7.34 7.33
C HIS A 179 2.94 6.43 6.23
N LEU A 180 2.89 6.87 4.98
CA LEU A 180 3.44 6.17 3.82
C LEU A 180 4.67 6.89 3.33
N LEU A 181 5.81 6.20 3.32
CA LEU A 181 7.10 6.75 2.95
C LEU A 181 7.68 5.95 1.78
N ASP A 182 7.91 6.62 0.66
CA ASP A 182 8.46 6.02 -0.55
C ASP A 182 9.94 6.45 -0.71
N LEU A 183 10.85 5.51 -0.48
CA LEU A 183 12.29 5.76 -0.49
C LEU A 183 12.83 6.17 -1.87
N ARG A 184 12.08 5.95 -2.94
CA ARG A 184 12.46 6.44 -4.28
C ARG A 184 12.45 7.96 -4.35
N TYR A 185 11.71 8.61 -3.47
CA TYR A 185 11.51 10.06 -3.43
C TYR A 185 11.86 10.68 -2.08
N TYR A 186 11.84 9.92 -0.98
CA TYR A 186 12.17 10.38 0.37
C TYR A 186 13.60 9.99 0.72
N HIS A 187 14.50 10.97 0.85
CA HIS A 187 15.93 10.73 1.06
C HIS A 187 16.46 11.27 2.41
N ALA A 188 15.56 11.67 3.30
CA ALA A 188 15.94 12.03 4.68
C ALA A 188 16.05 10.79 5.56
N SER A 189 16.46 10.97 6.81
CA SER A 189 16.55 9.89 7.80
C SER A 189 15.16 9.38 8.19
N VAL A 190 14.91 8.10 7.98
CA VAL A 190 13.65 7.45 8.40
C VAL A 190 13.60 7.37 9.93
N ALA A 191 14.72 7.09 10.58
CA ALA A 191 14.78 7.00 12.05
C ALA A 191 14.47 8.34 12.72
N ASP A 192 15.01 9.44 12.18
CA ASP A 192 14.72 10.79 12.70
C ASP A 192 13.24 11.13 12.49
N TYR A 193 12.70 10.82 11.31
CA TYR A 193 11.27 11.00 11.03
C TYR A 193 10.38 10.25 12.03
N MET A 194 10.68 8.98 12.29
CA MET A 194 9.93 8.18 13.26
C MET A 194 10.01 8.79 14.67
N ALA A 195 11.20 9.23 15.10
CA ALA A 195 11.39 9.87 16.39
C ALA A 195 10.62 11.19 16.52
N GLU A 196 10.66 12.03 15.49
CA GLU A 196 9.96 13.32 15.42
C GLU A 196 8.43 13.15 15.43
N GLN A 197 7.92 12.11 14.75
CA GLN A 197 6.49 11.84 14.67
C GLN A 197 5.98 10.96 15.83
N GLY A 198 6.86 10.44 16.69
CA GLY A 198 6.49 9.52 17.78
C GLY A 198 5.95 8.20 17.25
N ILE A 199 6.54 7.67 16.15
CA ILE A 199 6.17 6.40 15.55
C ILE A 199 7.14 5.33 16.05
N ASP A 200 6.63 4.26 16.63
CA ASP A 200 7.41 3.12 17.14
C ASP A 200 7.23 1.84 16.32
N THR A 201 6.28 1.83 15.40
CA THR A 201 5.96 0.67 14.55
C THR A 201 6.17 1.00 13.08
N ALA A 202 7.07 0.27 12.43
CA ALA A 202 7.33 0.39 11.00
C ALA A 202 7.19 -0.94 10.28
N VAL A 203 6.64 -0.92 9.07
CA VAL A 203 6.50 -2.07 8.19
C VAL A 203 7.11 -1.74 6.84
N VAL A 204 7.90 -2.65 6.30
CA VAL A 204 8.41 -2.59 4.91
C VAL A 204 7.48 -3.46 4.05
N LEU A 205 6.75 -2.82 3.15
CA LEU A 205 5.79 -3.48 2.25
C LEU A 205 6.12 -3.16 0.80
N TYR A 206 6.59 -4.18 0.09
CA TYR A 206 7.01 -4.10 -1.30
C TYR A 206 6.54 -5.33 -2.08
N SER A 207 6.29 -5.16 -3.37
CA SER A 207 6.33 -6.31 -4.29
C SER A 207 7.74 -6.92 -4.30
N VAL A 208 7.83 -8.23 -4.49
CA VAL A 208 9.12 -8.94 -4.52
C VAL A 208 10.05 -8.34 -5.58
N SER A 209 9.52 -8.03 -6.77
CA SER A 209 10.30 -7.44 -7.87
C SER A 209 10.87 -6.06 -7.51
N ASN A 210 10.08 -5.19 -6.90
CA ASN A 210 10.54 -3.88 -6.47
C ASN A 210 11.53 -3.98 -5.31
N PHE A 211 11.29 -4.85 -4.33
CA PHE A 211 12.21 -5.08 -3.22
C PHE A 211 13.61 -5.50 -3.69
N LEU A 212 13.69 -6.34 -4.72
CA LEU A 212 14.95 -6.81 -5.26
C LEU A 212 15.70 -5.79 -6.12
N THR A 213 15.00 -4.81 -6.66
CA THR A 213 15.56 -3.84 -7.61
C THR A 213 15.69 -2.44 -7.05
N ASP A 214 14.96 -2.11 -5.99
CA ASP A 214 15.00 -0.78 -5.35
C ASP A 214 16.30 -0.62 -4.53
N ARG A 215 17.21 0.20 -5.06
CA ARG A 215 18.48 0.51 -4.39
C ARG A 215 18.32 1.51 -3.24
N ASN A 216 17.16 2.13 -3.11
CA ASN A 216 16.92 3.15 -2.10
C ASN A 216 16.68 2.56 -0.70
N LEU A 217 16.47 1.24 -0.59
CA LEU A 217 16.40 0.54 0.71
C LEU A 217 17.65 0.79 1.58
N ILE A 218 18.77 1.19 0.99
CA ILE A 218 19.97 1.60 1.72
C ILE A 218 19.72 2.81 2.64
N TYR A 219 18.71 3.65 2.36
CA TYR A 219 18.35 4.78 3.22
C TYR A 219 17.70 4.38 4.55
N LEU A 220 17.35 3.09 4.72
CA LEU A 220 16.94 2.53 6.02
C LEU A 220 18.13 2.29 6.95
N ALA A 221 19.35 2.18 6.42
CA ALA A 221 20.52 2.02 7.24
C ALA A 221 20.80 3.28 8.06
N PRO A 222 21.20 3.17 9.33
CA PRO A 222 21.64 4.32 10.10
C PRO A 222 22.74 5.07 9.36
N ARG A 223 22.61 6.37 9.25
CA ARG A 223 23.71 7.21 8.78
C ARG A 223 24.69 7.33 9.94
N GLY A 224 25.85 6.65 9.82
CA GLY A 224 26.95 6.76 10.78
C GLY A 224 27.55 8.17 10.81
#